data_388219100bb2b07b01c774bb0bd7fdcf
#
_entry.id   388219100bb2b07b01c774bb0bd7fdcf
#
_cell.length_a   1.000
_cell.length_b   1.000
_cell.length_c   1.000
_cell.angle_alpha   90.00
_cell.angle_beta   90.00
_cell.angle_gamma   90.00
#
_symmetry.space_group_name_H-M   'P 1'
#
loop_
_entity.id
_entity.type
_entity.pdbx_description
1 polymer ?
#
loop_
_entity_poly.entity_id
_entity_poly.type
_entity_poly.pdbx_seq_one_letter_code
_entity_poly.pdbx_strand_id
1 'polypeptide(L)'
;GKEKQVFISHSSKDKKDVEMIIPYLNGQDLPVWFDKYSIPVGASITEQVQRGIEESDMVIFWVTDNFLNSNWCQMEMKAYISRMIQENIRICIVMDDDIEIKKLPLFLRDIKHIRRDHRSVIEVAEEIAGIIKHM
;
A
#
# COMPACT_ATOMS: atom_id res chain seq x y z
N GLY A 1 2.84 8.78 -22.02
CA GLY A 1 2.35 7.90 -20.99
C GLY A 1 2.23 8.59 -19.65
N LYS A 2 1.41 8.03 -18.81
CA LYS A 2 1.28 8.53 -17.44
C LYS A 2 2.59 8.39 -16.70
N GLU A 3 2.96 9.40 -15.93
CA GLU A 3 4.04 9.24 -14.98
C GLU A 3 3.71 8.10 -14.02
N LYS A 4 4.71 7.29 -13.71
CA LYS A 4 4.52 6.20 -12.75
C LYS A 4 4.23 6.80 -11.38
N GLN A 5 3.08 6.44 -10.82
CA GLN A 5 2.67 6.95 -9.52
C GLN A 5 2.41 5.79 -8.57
N VAL A 6 2.87 5.97 -7.35
CA VAL A 6 2.72 4.99 -6.29
C VAL A 6 1.64 5.48 -5.33
N PHE A 7 0.71 4.61 -5.04
CA PHE A 7 -0.31 4.87 -4.03
C PHE A 7 -0.08 3.97 -2.83
N ILE A 8 -0.10 4.54 -1.62
CA ILE A 8 0.07 3.78 -0.38
C ILE A 8 -1.25 3.77 0.38
N SER A 9 -1.90 2.62 0.40
CA SER A 9 -3.11 2.41 1.18
C SER A 9 -2.74 2.13 2.62
N HIS A 10 -3.24 2.94 3.54
CA HIS A 10 -2.87 2.85 4.96
C HIS A 10 -3.97 3.37 5.86
N SER A 11 -3.96 2.95 7.11
CA SER A 11 -4.81 3.53 8.14
C SER A 11 -4.36 4.95 8.45
N SER A 12 -5.29 5.85 8.74
CA SER A 12 -4.97 7.21 9.18
C SER A 12 -4.09 7.22 10.43
N LYS A 13 -4.15 6.18 11.24
CA LYS A 13 -3.32 6.04 12.44
C LYS A 13 -1.85 5.77 12.12
N ASP A 14 -1.54 5.30 10.92
CA ASP A 14 -0.19 5.01 10.48
C ASP A 14 0.40 6.10 9.58
N LYS A 15 -0.28 7.23 9.49
CA LYS A 15 0.11 8.32 8.59
C LYS A 15 1.56 8.78 8.80
N LYS A 16 2.01 8.88 10.04
CA LYS A 16 3.37 9.34 10.34
C LYS A 16 4.45 8.43 9.77
N ASP A 17 4.26 7.11 9.89
CA ASP A 17 5.21 6.15 9.34
C ASP A 17 5.23 6.21 7.82
N VAL A 18 4.07 6.32 7.21
CA VAL A 18 3.96 6.40 5.75
C VAL A 18 4.59 7.70 5.22
N GLU A 19 4.41 8.82 5.93
CA GLU A 19 5.02 10.09 5.55
C GLU A 19 6.55 10.01 5.48
N MET A 20 7.17 9.18 6.32
CA MET A 20 8.62 9.03 6.32
C MET A 20 9.15 8.34 5.07
N ILE A 21 8.35 7.51 4.42
CA ILE A 21 8.75 6.77 3.21
C ILE A 21 8.68 7.64 1.97
N ILE A 22 7.75 8.58 1.94
CA ILE A 22 7.42 9.35 0.75
C ILE A 22 8.59 10.10 0.15
N PRO A 23 9.39 10.87 0.92
CA PRO A 23 10.53 11.57 0.34
C PRO A 23 11.54 10.64 -0.29
N TYR A 24 11.74 9.47 0.32
CA TYR A 24 12.66 8.47 -0.23
C TYR A 24 12.18 7.96 -1.58
N LEU A 25 10.92 7.56 -1.69
CA LEU A 25 10.37 7.06 -2.95
C LEU A 25 10.35 8.16 -4.02
N ASN A 26 9.99 9.39 -3.65
CA ASN A 26 10.05 10.52 -4.58
C ASN A 26 11.45 10.73 -5.11
N GLY A 27 12.47 10.57 -4.27
CA GLY A 27 13.86 10.68 -4.66
C GLY A 27 14.34 9.55 -5.59
N GLN A 28 13.59 8.45 -5.68
CA GLN A 28 13.88 7.31 -6.55
C GLN A 28 13.03 7.33 -7.84
N ASP A 29 12.51 8.49 -8.22
CA ASP A 29 11.60 8.65 -9.36
C ASP A 29 10.30 7.83 -9.25
N LEU A 30 9.85 7.63 -8.02
CA LEU A 30 8.61 6.93 -7.71
C LEU A 30 7.66 7.90 -6.99
N PRO A 31 7.03 8.83 -7.70
CA PRO A 31 6.18 9.84 -7.06
C PRO A 31 5.00 9.19 -6.35
N VAL A 32 4.79 9.62 -5.10
CA VAL A 32 3.75 9.07 -4.25
C VAL A 32 2.59 10.06 -4.12
N TRP A 33 1.41 9.56 -4.29
CA TRP A 33 0.18 10.30 -4.10
C TRP A 33 -0.24 10.22 -2.64
N PHE A 34 0.19 11.16 -1.83
CA PHE A 34 -0.11 11.12 -0.40
C PHE A 34 -1.16 12.16 0.02
N ASP A 35 -0.88 13.44 -0.23
CA ASP A 35 -1.73 14.52 0.29
C ASP A 35 -3.08 14.62 -0.41
N LYS A 36 -3.14 14.24 -1.68
CA LYS A 36 -4.35 14.36 -2.50
C LYS A 36 -5.46 13.43 -2.02
N TYR A 37 -5.10 12.34 -1.34
CA TYR A 37 -6.02 11.32 -0.86
C TYR A 37 -5.96 11.15 0.65
N SER A 38 -5.62 12.23 1.35
CA SER A 38 -5.70 12.24 2.80
C SER A 38 -7.15 11.93 3.20
N ILE A 39 -7.36 10.75 3.75
CA ILE A 39 -8.70 10.31 4.09
C ILE A 39 -9.02 10.74 5.50
N PRO A 40 -10.16 11.41 5.72
CA PRO A 40 -10.58 11.78 7.06
C PRO A 40 -10.66 10.55 7.97
N VAL A 41 -10.45 10.76 9.26
CA VAL A 41 -10.64 9.70 10.26
C VAL A 41 -12.05 9.15 10.11
N GLY A 42 -12.17 7.82 9.98
CA GLY A 42 -13.45 7.14 9.80
C GLY A 42 -13.84 6.87 8.35
N ALA A 43 -13.09 7.39 7.38
CA ALA A 43 -13.34 7.07 5.97
C ALA A 43 -12.88 5.65 5.65
N SER A 44 -13.48 5.07 4.61
CA SER A 44 -13.25 3.70 4.21
C SER A 44 -11.93 3.52 3.48
N ILE A 45 -11.17 2.49 3.85
CA ILE A 45 -9.98 2.08 3.09
C ILE A 45 -10.37 1.67 1.68
N THR A 46 -11.57 1.09 1.51
CA THR A 46 -12.06 0.68 0.19
C THR A 46 -12.18 1.87 -0.76
N GLU A 47 -12.71 3.00 -0.28
CA GLU A 47 -12.78 4.23 -1.09
C GLU A 47 -11.41 4.76 -1.46
N GLN A 48 -10.46 4.66 -0.54
CA GLN A 48 -9.07 5.04 -0.79
C GLN A 48 -8.48 4.22 -1.93
N VAL A 49 -8.65 2.91 -1.89
CA VAL A 49 -8.13 2.01 -2.91
C VAL A 49 -8.77 2.27 -4.27
N GLN A 50 -10.08 2.52 -4.30
CA GLN A 50 -10.78 2.84 -5.54
C GLN A 50 -10.16 4.06 -6.23
N ARG A 51 -9.88 5.11 -5.49
CA ARG A 51 -9.25 6.31 -6.04
C ARG A 51 -7.82 6.04 -6.51
N GLY A 52 -7.07 5.29 -5.71
CA GLY A 52 -5.68 4.95 -6.04
C GLY A 52 -5.57 4.16 -7.33
N ILE A 53 -6.47 3.21 -7.58
CA ILE A 53 -6.47 2.40 -8.79
C ILE A 53 -6.63 3.26 -10.05
N GLU A 54 -7.47 4.28 -10.00
CA GLU A 54 -7.75 5.11 -11.18
C GLU A 54 -6.55 5.95 -11.62
N GLU A 55 -5.64 6.27 -10.71
CA GLU A 55 -4.59 7.25 -10.96
C GLU A 55 -3.17 6.73 -10.74
N SER A 56 -3.02 5.48 -10.32
CA SER A 56 -1.72 4.90 -9.99
C SER A 56 -1.45 3.65 -10.79
N ASP A 57 -0.18 3.37 -11.04
CA ASP A 57 0.25 2.12 -11.67
C ASP A 57 0.92 1.19 -10.67
N MET A 58 0.96 1.58 -9.41
CA MET A 58 1.43 0.75 -8.32
C MET A 58 0.70 1.06 -7.02
N VAL A 59 0.34 0.02 -6.29
CA VAL A 59 -0.33 0.13 -4.99
C VAL A 59 0.47 -0.62 -3.93
N ILE A 60 0.76 0.05 -2.84
CA ILE A 60 1.37 -0.56 -1.65
C ILE A 60 0.31 -0.60 -0.56
N PHE A 61 0.07 -1.76 0.01
CA PHE A 61 -0.77 -1.90 1.20
C PHE A 61 0.11 -1.90 2.43
N TRP A 62 -0.04 -0.88 3.27
CA TRP A 62 0.66 -0.77 4.54
C TRP A 62 -0.16 -1.48 5.61
N VAL A 63 0.16 -2.76 5.86
CA VAL A 63 -0.67 -3.62 6.70
C VAL A 63 -0.16 -3.66 8.12
N THR A 64 -0.94 -3.07 9.00
CA THR A 64 -0.76 -3.05 10.45
C THR A 64 -2.04 -3.55 11.10
N ASP A 65 -2.06 -3.73 12.41
CA ASP A 65 -3.31 -3.99 13.12
C ASP A 65 -4.33 -2.86 12.90
N ASN A 66 -3.85 -1.61 12.81
CA ASN A 66 -4.72 -0.48 12.49
C ASN A 66 -5.40 -0.64 11.12
N PHE A 67 -4.63 -1.08 10.11
CA PHE A 67 -5.18 -1.35 8.78
C PHE A 67 -6.22 -2.46 8.83
N LEU A 68 -5.92 -3.57 9.49
CA LEU A 68 -6.81 -4.72 9.57
C LEU A 68 -8.11 -4.39 10.33
N ASN A 69 -8.04 -3.49 11.30
CA ASN A 69 -9.19 -3.04 12.06
C ASN A 69 -9.91 -1.82 11.47
N SER A 70 -9.44 -1.33 10.34
CA SER A 70 -10.06 -0.20 9.66
C SER A 70 -11.34 -0.62 8.94
N ASN A 71 -12.14 0.38 8.59
CA ASN A 71 -13.37 0.14 7.85
C ASN A 71 -13.06 -0.17 6.39
N TRP A 72 -13.26 -1.43 5.99
CA TRP A 72 -13.10 -1.87 4.61
C TRP A 72 -14.06 -3.01 4.29
N CYS A 73 -14.44 -3.08 3.02
CA CYS A 73 -15.37 -4.10 2.55
C CYS A 73 -14.61 -5.20 1.83
N GLN A 74 -14.68 -6.43 2.35
CA GLN A 74 -13.96 -7.57 1.80
C GLN A 74 -14.31 -7.85 0.34
N MET A 75 -15.58 -7.79 -0.01
CA MET A 75 -16.01 -8.05 -1.39
C MET A 75 -15.46 -7.01 -2.36
N GLU A 76 -15.53 -5.74 -1.98
CA GLU A 76 -15.03 -4.66 -2.84
C GLU A 76 -13.52 -4.72 -2.98
N MET A 77 -12.81 -4.98 -1.88
CA MET A 77 -11.35 -5.11 -1.92
C MET A 77 -10.91 -6.26 -2.82
N LYS A 78 -11.59 -7.40 -2.74
CA LYS A 78 -11.32 -8.54 -3.61
C LYS A 78 -11.51 -8.17 -5.09
N ALA A 79 -12.58 -7.46 -5.40
CA ALA A 79 -12.86 -7.01 -6.77
C ALA A 79 -11.79 -6.02 -7.25
N TYR A 80 -11.37 -5.09 -6.41
CA TYR A 80 -10.34 -4.11 -6.77
C TYR A 80 -8.98 -4.76 -7.01
N ILE A 81 -8.61 -5.74 -6.20
CA ILE A 81 -7.35 -6.46 -6.39
C ILE A 81 -7.37 -7.26 -7.68
N SER A 82 -8.49 -7.93 -8.00
CA SER A 82 -8.65 -8.61 -9.28
C SER A 82 -8.49 -7.64 -10.45
N ARG A 83 -9.09 -6.47 -10.35
CA ARG A 83 -8.98 -5.43 -11.38
C ARG A 83 -7.54 -4.95 -11.53
N MET A 84 -6.84 -4.72 -10.41
CA MET A 84 -5.43 -4.32 -10.45
C MET A 84 -4.58 -5.35 -11.19
N ILE A 85 -4.78 -6.62 -10.91
CA ILE A 85 -4.04 -7.70 -11.59
C ILE A 85 -4.34 -7.70 -13.08
N GLN A 86 -5.60 -7.56 -13.47
CA GLN A 86 -6.01 -7.53 -14.87
C GLN A 86 -5.44 -6.32 -15.63
N GLU A 87 -5.32 -5.19 -14.96
CA GLU A 87 -4.79 -3.96 -15.57
C GLU A 87 -3.27 -3.84 -15.43
N ASN A 88 -2.59 -4.87 -14.93
CA ASN A 88 -1.14 -4.89 -14.71
C ASN A 88 -0.66 -3.80 -13.75
N ILE A 89 -1.48 -3.42 -12.79
CA ILE A 89 -1.06 -2.54 -11.70
C ILE A 89 -0.24 -3.38 -10.74
N ARG A 90 0.95 -2.90 -10.39
CA ARG A 90 1.84 -3.61 -9.47
C ARG A 90 1.33 -3.46 -8.04
N ILE A 91 1.40 -4.55 -7.30
CA ILE A 91 0.90 -4.58 -5.92
C ILE A 91 1.97 -5.17 -5.02
N CYS A 92 2.15 -4.55 -3.86
CA CYS A 92 3.07 -5.01 -2.84
C CYS A 92 2.44 -4.79 -1.47
N ILE A 93 2.73 -5.66 -0.52
CA ILE A 93 2.25 -5.54 0.85
C ILE A 93 3.44 -5.35 1.79
N VAL A 94 3.37 -4.33 2.63
CA VAL A 94 4.32 -4.15 3.73
C VAL A 94 3.59 -4.52 5.03
N MET A 95 4.15 -5.48 5.78
CA MET A 95 3.52 -6.01 6.99
C MET A 95 4.35 -5.70 8.23
N ASP A 96 3.67 -5.34 9.31
CA ASP A 96 4.29 -5.28 10.63
C ASP A 96 4.74 -6.68 11.08
N ASP A 97 5.77 -6.71 11.96
CA ASP A 97 6.40 -7.96 12.38
C ASP A 97 5.49 -8.88 13.18
N ASP A 98 4.54 -8.32 13.92
CA ASP A 98 3.63 -9.07 14.77
C ASP A 98 2.40 -9.61 14.04
N ILE A 99 2.26 -9.32 12.73
CA ILE A 99 1.13 -9.80 11.96
C ILE A 99 1.47 -11.14 11.31
N GLU A 100 0.68 -12.17 11.65
CA GLU A 100 0.80 -13.46 11.01
C GLU A 100 0.05 -13.47 9.67
N ILE A 101 0.61 -14.18 8.68
CA ILE A 101 0.01 -14.27 7.35
C ILE A 101 -1.44 -14.76 7.41
N LYS A 102 -1.76 -15.67 8.34
CA LYS A 102 -3.12 -16.19 8.49
C LYS A 102 -4.14 -15.12 8.88
N LYS A 103 -3.71 -13.98 9.40
CA LYS A 103 -4.60 -12.85 9.70
C LYS A 103 -4.98 -12.05 8.48
N LEU A 104 -4.24 -12.20 7.38
CA LEU A 104 -4.57 -11.53 6.13
C LEU A 104 -5.77 -12.20 5.47
N PRO A 105 -6.65 -11.41 4.83
CA PRO A 105 -7.64 -11.99 3.94
C PRO A 105 -6.98 -12.84 2.86
N LEU A 106 -7.63 -13.90 2.43
CA LEU A 106 -7.07 -14.83 1.45
C LEU A 106 -6.58 -14.13 0.18
N PHE A 107 -7.32 -13.15 -0.29
CA PHE A 107 -6.97 -12.44 -1.52
C PHE A 107 -5.70 -11.60 -1.42
N LEU A 108 -5.19 -11.34 -0.22
CA LEU A 108 -3.92 -10.64 -0.02
C LEU A 108 -2.73 -11.58 0.20
N ARG A 109 -2.98 -12.86 0.48
CA ARG A 109 -1.91 -13.80 0.86
C ARG A 109 -0.96 -14.15 -0.28
N ASP A 110 -1.42 -14.09 -1.52
CA ASP A 110 -0.62 -14.44 -2.69
C ASP A 110 0.16 -13.25 -3.26
N ILE A 111 0.03 -12.08 -2.67
CA ILE A 111 0.71 -10.87 -3.12
C ILE A 111 2.09 -10.80 -2.48
N LYS A 112 3.08 -10.23 -3.20
CA LYS A 112 4.43 -10.04 -2.68
C LYS A 112 4.41 -9.31 -1.35
N HIS A 113 5.03 -9.93 -0.33
CA HIS A 113 5.10 -9.40 1.02
C HIS A 113 6.50 -8.89 1.33
N ILE A 114 6.56 -7.75 2.03
CA ILE A 114 7.75 -7.22 2.67
C ILE A 114 7.45 -7.13 4.15
N ARG A 115 8.26 -7.78 4.98
CA ARG A 115 8.15 -7.62 6.44
C ARG A 115 9.08 -6.51 6.89
N ARG A 116 8.66 -5.80 7.93
CA ARG A 116 9.50 -4.72 8.47
C ARG A 116 10.77 -5.26 9.13
N ASP A 117 10.73 -6.40 9.79
CA ASP A 117 11.88 -7.09 10.43
C ASP A 117 12.67 -6.16 11.35
N HIS A 118 11.97 -5.35 12.14
CA HIS A 118 12.55 -4.36 13.06
C HIS A 118 13.50 -3.37 12.36
N ARG A 119 13.44 -3.28 11.05
CA ARG A 119 14.24 -2.33 10.27
C ARG A 119 13.68 -0.93 10.38
N SER A 120 14.52 0.07 10.10
CA SER A 120 14.06 1.45 10.00
C SER A 120 13.09 1.61 8.82
N VAL A 121 12.28 2.65 8.87
CA VAL A 121 11.35 2.96 7.78
C VAL A 121 12.11 3.18 6.47
N ILE A 122 13.31 3.78 6.53
CA ILE A 122 14.14 4.02 5.34
C ILE A 122 14.64 2.71 4.73
N GLU A 123 15.07 1.75 5.54
CA GLU A 123 15.49 0.43 5.05
C GLU A 123 14.34 -0.29 4.35
N VAL A 124 13.14 -0.19 4.91
CA VAL A 124 11.94 -0.75 4.27
C VAL A 124 11.66 -0.03 2.94
N ALA A 125 11.81 1.28 2.91
CA ALA A 125 11.63 2.06 1.68
C ALA A 125 12.63 1.67 0.59
N GLU A 126 13.87 1.38 0.97
CA GLU A 126 14.89 0.89 0.02
C GLU A 126 14.47 -0.44 -0.62
N GLU A 127 13.94 -1.38 0.19
CA GLU A 127 13.45 -2.65 -0.33
C GLU A 127 12.25 -2.45 -1.25
N ILE A 128 11.32 -1.60 -0.85
CA ILE A 128 10.15 -1.26 -1.68
C ILE A 128 10.61 -0.73 -3.05
N ALA A 129 11.52 0.23 -3.05
CA ALA A 129 12.02 0.82 -4.29
C ALA A 129 12.70 -0.22 -5.18
N GLY A 130 13.48 -1.12 -4.59
CA GLY A 130 14.12 -2.20 -5.31
C GLY A 130 13.13 -3.15 -5.96
N ILE A 131 12.07 -3.53 -5.23
CA ILE A 131 11.02 -4.42 -5.75
C ILE A 131 10.26 -3.73 -6.89
N ILE A 132 9.87 -2.48 -6.72
CA ILE A 132 9.12 -1.74 -7.73
C ILE A 132 9.89 -1.65 -9.03
N LYS A 133 11.18 -1.36 -8.96
CA LYS A 133 12.02 -1.19 -10.16
C LYS A 133 12.21 -2.49 -10.94
N HIS A 134 12.03 -3.62 -10.29
CA HIS A 134 12.26 -4.93 -10.91
C HIS A 134 10.97 -5.72 -11.18
N MET A 135 9.84 -5.12 -10.91
CA MET A 135 8.55 -5.74 -11.22
C MET A 135 8.14 -5.55 -12.68
#